data_d18cfcfe2bcaa23f0441c6e35c826280
#
_entry.id   d18cfcfe2bcaa23f0441c6e35c826280
#
_cell.length_a   1.000
_cell.length_b   1.000
_cell.length_c   1.000
_cell.angle_alpha   90.00
_cell.angle_beta   90.00
_cell.angle_gamma   90.00
#
_symmetry.space_group_name_H-M   'P 1'
#
loop_
_entity.id
_entity.type
_entity.pdbx_description
1 polymer ?
#
loop_
_entity_poly.entity_id
_entity_poly.type
_entity_poly.pdbx_seq_one_letter_code
_entity_poly.pdbx_strand_id
1 'polypeptide(L)'
;MCGRFVSASSEADVSQALFADLSGVNLGASYNVSPTASVYGVRTLASGQRSVDVFRWGLAPEWISHSKKLQPLINARLETVDQKPAFANAFKFRRCVIPANGFFEWQKMGSANRQPFYVYKKDSSLLFMAGIWELGVGDEAKDFSILTTR
;
A
#
# COMPACT_ATOMS: atom_id res chain seq x y z
N MET A 1 11.79 -2.13 6.45
CA MET A 1 10.85 -1.18 5.80
C MET A 1 10.55 -1.73 4.41
N CYS A 2 9.27 -1.97 4.10
CA CYS A 2 8.87 -2.48 2.79
C CYS A 2 9.12 -1.42 1.71
N GLY A 3 9.98 -1.71 0.75
CA GLY A 3 10.28 -0.85 -0.41
C GLY A 3 9.96 -1.50 -1.75
N ARG A 4 9.61 -2.78 -1.76
CA ARG A 4 9.20 -3.56 -2.93
C ARG A 4 8.33 -4.73 -2.50
N PHE A 5 7.30 -5.05 -3.29
CA PHE A 5 6.45 -6.21 -3.03
C PHE A 5 5.89 -6.82 -4.32
N VAL A 6 5.21 -7.94 -4.21
CA VAL A 6 4.57 -8.66 -5.30
C VAL A 6 3.06 -8.51 -5.19
N SER A 7 2.42 -8.06 -6.26
CA SER A 7 0.97 -7.94 -6.43
C SER A 7 0.59 -8.66 -7.73
N ALA A 8 0.50 -9.98 -7.67
CA ALA A 8 0.27 -10.83 -8.84
C ALA A 8 -1.10 -11.51 -8.85
N SER A 9 -1.89 -11.34 -7.79
CA SER A 9 -3.24 -11.88 -7.70
C SER A 9 -4.23 -11.04 -8.50
N SER A 10 -5.23 -11.71 -9.10
CA SER A 10 -6.32 -11.04 -9.81
C SER A 10 -7.21 -10.25 -8.86
N GLU A 11 -8.01 -9.34 -9.40
CA GLU A 11 -9.03 -8.63 -8.63
C GLU A 11 -10.03 -9.62 -7.99
N ALA A 12 -10.39 -10.69 -8.71
CA ALA A 12 -11.29 -11.73 -8.20
C ALA A 12 -10.70 -12.45 -6.98
N ASP A 13 -9.40 -12.78 -6.99
CA ASP A 13 -8.72 -13.39 -5.84
C ASP A 13 -8.73 -12.48 -4.63
N VAL A 14 -8.49 -11.19 -4.84
CA VAL A 14 -8.51 -10.16 -3.78
C VAL A 14 -9.93 -10.00 -3.23
N SER A 15 -10.91 -9.89 -4.10
CA SER A 15 -12.33 -9.78 -3.74
C SER A 15 -12.78 -10.98 -2.89
N GLN A 16 -12.45 -12.18 -3.31
CA GLN A 16 -12.79 -13.40 -2.57
C GLN A 16 -12.08 -13.45 -1.20
N ALA A 17 -10.79 -13.15 -1.16
CA ALA A 17 -10.00 -13.22 0.07
C ALA A 17 -10.43 -12.21 1.14
N LEU A 18 -10.95 -11.06 0.76
CA LEU A 18 -11.32 -9.97 1.65
C LEU A 18 -12.82 -9.69 1.71
N PHE A 19 -13.62 -10.49 1.03
CA PHE A 19 -15.09 -10.31 0.95
C PHE A 19 -15.45 -8.87 0.54
N ALA A 20 -14.90 -8.45 -0.60
CA ALA A 20 -15.02 -7.09 -1.09
C ALA A 20 -15.64 -7.07 -2.50
N ASP A 21 -16.41 -6.04 -2.80
CA ASP A 21 -16.98 -5.84 -4.13
C ASP A 21 -15.87 -5.47 -5.14
N LEU A 22 -16.02 -5.93 -6.37
CA LEU A 22 -15.08 -5.66 -7.46
C LEU A 22 -15.16 -4.21 -7.92
N SER A 23 -14.02 -3.62 -8.28
CA SER A 23 -13.95 -2.30 -8.93
C SER A 23 -14.22 -2.38 -10.44
N GLY A 24 -13.97 -3.53 -11.03
CA GLY A 24 -14.02 -3.74 -12.47
C GLY A 24 -12.77 -3.27 -13.22
N VAL A 25 -11.73 -2.87 -12.51
CA VAL A 25 -10.45 -2.44 -13.11
C VAL A 25 -9.49 -3.63 -13.16
N ASN A 26 -8.98 -3.95 -14.33
CA ASN A 26 -7.99 -5.01 -14.48
C ASN A 26 -6.56 -4.43 -14.41
N LEU A 27 -5.88 -4.68 -13.31
CA LEU A 27 -4.44 -4.48 -13.18
C LEU A 27 -3.71 -5.78 -13.47
N GLY A 28 -2.73 -5.72 -14.36
CA GLY A 28 -1.88 -6.89 -14.63
C GLY A 28 -1.06 -7.31 -13.41
N ALA A 29 -0.61 -8.57 -13.40
CA ALA A 29 0.29 -9.07 -12.35
C ALA A 29 1.61 -8.30 -12.33
N SER A 30 2.06 -7.90 -11.14
CA SER A 30 3.35 -7.26 -10.93
C SER A 30 4.17 -8.03 -9.90
N TYR A 31 5.31 -8.54 -10.32
CA TYR A 31 6.24 -9.28 -9.46
C TYR A 31 7.30 -8.38 -8.80
N ASN A 32 7.27 -7.08 -9.06
CA ASN A 32 8.21 -6.12 -8.50
C ASN A 32 7.58 -4.73 -8.43
N VAL A 33 6.54 -4.59 -7.61
CA VAL A 33 5.87 -3.31 -7.37
C VAL A 33 6.86 -2.32 -6.77
N SER A 34 7.02 -1.18 -7.41
CA SER A 34 7.85 -0.06 -6.94
C SER A 34 6.98 1.11 -6.47
N PRO A 35 7.54 2.04 -5.69
CA PRO A 35 6.87 3.30 -5.40
C PRO A 35 6.29 3.95 -6.66
N THR A 36 5.15 4.57 -6.54
CA THR A 36 4.30 5.20 -7.57
C THR A 36 3.48 4.25 -8.46
N ALA A 37 3.71 2.93 -8.36
CA ALA A 37 2.88 1.95 -9.07
C ALA A 37 1.47 1.86 -8.47
N SER A 38 0.51 1.50 -9.32
CA SER A 38 -0.87 1.22 -8.94
C SER A 38 -1.07 -0.25 -8.60
N VAL A 39 -1.81 -0.52 -7.54
CA VAL A 39 -2.13 -1.87 -7.04
C VAL A 39 -3.57 -1.93 -6.54
N TYR A 40 -4.09 -3.13 -6.39
CA TYR A 40 -5.35 -3.34 -5.68
C TYR A 40 -5.18 -3.10 -4.18
N GLY A 41 -6.18 -2.46 -3.60
CA GLY A 41 -6.36 -2.36 -2.16
C GLY A 41 -7.84 -2.49 -1.81
N VAL A 42 -8.13 -2.74 -0.55
CA VAL A 42 -9.51 -2.86 -0.06
C VAL A 42 -9.74 -1.83 1.04
N ARG A 43 -10.82 -1.11 0.92
CA ARG A 43 -11.31 -0.19 1.96
C ARG A 43 -12.76 -0.50 2.33
N THR A 44 -13.17 -0.02 3.48
CA THR A 44 -14.58 -0.05 3.89
C THR A 44 -15.25 1.27 3.50
N LEU A 45 -16.38 1.17 2.83
CA LEU A 45 -17.23 2.30 2.47
C LEU A 45 -18.05 2.78 3.67
N ALA A 46 -18.67 3.95 3.55
CA ALA A 46 -19.57 4.47 4.58
C ALA A 46 -20.78 3.55 4.87
N SER A 47 -21.19 2.76 3.90
CA SER A 47 -22.22 1.72 4.04
C SER A 47 -21.80 0.53 4.91
N GLY A 48 -20.51 0.40 5.24
CA GLY A 48 -19.94 -0.78 5.89
C GLY A 48 -19.49 -1.88 4.91
N GLN A 49 -19.83 -1.77 3.63
CA GLN A 49 -19.38 -2.70 2.58
C GLN A 49 -17.89 -2.51 2.31
N ARG A 50 -17.21 -3.59 1.95
CA ARG A 50 -15.83 -3.56 1.47
C ARG A 50 -15.80 -3.43 -0.05
N SER A 51 -14.87 -2.64 -0.55
CA SER A 51 -14.68 -2.44 -1.99
C SER A 51 -13.22 -2.60 -2.33
N VAL A 52 -12.95 -3.34 -3.41
CA VAL A 52 -11.65 -3.31 -4.07
C VAL A 52 -11.54 -2.00 -4.81
N ASP A 53 -10.44 -1.31 -4.62
CA ASP A 53 -10.11 -0.07 -5.31
C ASP A 53 -8.68 -0.13 -5.85
N VAL A 54 -8.36 0.78 -6.76
CA VAL A 54 -6.99 1.00 -7.23
C VAL A 54 -6.34 2.07 -6.38
N PHE A 55 -5.17 1.76 -5.85
CA PHE A 55 -4.37 2.67 -5.02
C PHE A 55 -2.98 2.86 -5.64
N ARG A 56 -2.46 4.08 -5.62
CA ARG A 56 -1.09 4.40 -6.02
C ARG A 56 -0.18 4.45 -4.80
N TRP A 57 0.94 3.74 -4.86
CA TRP A 57 1.85 3.65 -3.73
C TRP A 57 2.72 4.88 -3.55
N GLY A 58 2.50 5.60 -2.49
CA GLY A 58 3.22 6.82 -2.14
C GLY A 58 2.26 7.95 -1.87
N LEU A 59 1.87 8.10 -0.61
CA LEU A 59 0.94 9.11 -0.14
C LEU A 59 1.54 10.50 -0.33
N ALA A 60 0.80 11.38 -0.99
CA ALA A 60 1.14 12.78 -1.15
C ALA A 60 0.01 13.63 -0.54
N PRO A 61 0.15 14.09 0.71
CA PRO A 61 -0.84 14.95 1.33
C PRO A 61 -1.09 16.20 0.47
N GLU A 62 -2.34 16.64 0.38
CA GLU A 62 -2.76 17.75 -0.49
C GLU A 62 -1.93 19.02 -0.28
N TRP A 63 -1.64 19.39 0.98
CA TRP A 63 -0.82 20.55 1.32
C TRP A 63 0.66 20.42 0.92
N ILE A 64 1.11 19.21 0.60
CA ILE A 64 2.48 18.91 0.12
C ILE A 64 2.51 18.85 -1.42
N SER A 65 1.42 18.51 -2.05
CA SER A 65 1.32 18.24 -3.50
C SER A 65 1.77 19.41 -4.38
N HIS A 66 1.68 20.63 -3.87
CA HIS A 66 2.12 21.86 -4.57
C HIS A 66 3.64 22.09 -4.54
N SER A 67 4.40 21.29 -3.80
CA SER A 67 5.85 21.38 -3.71
C SER A 67 6.51 20.36 -4.65
N LYS A 68 7.11 20.80 -5.73
CA LYS A 68 7.79 19.98 -6.75
C LYS A 68 8.97 19.11 -6.24
N LYS A 69 9.27 19.15 -4.94
CA LYS A 69 10.48 18.49 -4.35
C LYS A 69 10.19 17.34 -3.39
N LEU A 70 8.94 17.02 -3.10
CA LEU A 70 8.65 15.99 -2.11
C LEU A 70 8.49 14.61 -2.75
N GLN A 71 9.26 13.67 -2.23
CA GLN A 71 9.13 12.27 -2.60
C GLN A 71 7.85 11.69 -1.96
N PRO A 72 7.12 10.82 -2.67
CA PRO A 72 5.96 10.13 -2.14
C PRO A 72 6.27 9.39 -0.84
N LEU A 73 5.40 9.51 0.15
CA LEU A 73 5.55 8.86 1.45
C LEU A 73 5.06 7.41 1.34
N ILE A 74 5.99 6.49 1.11
CA ILE A 74 5.66 5.07 0.84
C ILE A 74 5.40 4.26 2.11
N ASN A 75 5.96 4.68 3.25
CA ASN A 75 5.79 4.01 4.54
C ASN A 75 5.47 5.03 5.64
N ALA A 76 4.62 4.63 6.58
CA ALA A 76 4.33 5.36 7.80
C ALA A 76 4.60 4.46 9.01
N ARG A 77 5.33 4.94 10.01
CA ARG A 77 5.59 4.18 11.23
C ARG A 77 4.38 4.18 12.14
N LEU A 78 3.92 3.01 12.52
CA LEU A 78 2.75 2.84 13.37
C LEU A 78 2.91 3.56 14.71
N GLU A 79 4.13 3.60 15.26
CA GLU A 79 4.45 4.22 16.55
C GLU A 79 4.26 5.74 16.59
N THR A 80 4.15 6.39 15.42
CA THR A 80 4.05 7.87 15.32
C THR A 80 3.03 8.35 14.30
N VAL A 81 2.30 7.45 13.67
CA VAL A 81 1.40 7.76 12.56
C VAL A 81 0.27 8.70 12.96
N ASP A 82 -0.22 8.57 14.18
CA ASP A 82 -1.29 9.38 14.77
C ASP A 82 -0.84 10.82 15.13
N GLN A 83 0.46 11.04 15.26
CA GLN A 83 1.05 12.32 15.68
C GLN A 83 1.57 13.13 14.49
N LYS A 84 1.93 12.47 13.39
CA LYS A 84 2.48 13.15 12.23
C LYS A 84 1.40 13.78 11.35
N PRO A 85 1.44 15.10 11.09
CA PRO A 85 0.41 15.80 10.29
C PRO A 85 0.16 15.18 8.93
N ALA A 86 1.21 14.60 8.30
CA ALA A 86 1.11 13.95 6.99
C ALA A 86 0.26 12.66 7.02
N PHE A 87 0.03 12.05 8.17
CA PHE A 87 -0.61 10.75 8.30
C PHE A 87 -1.82 10.71 9.24
N ALA A 88 -1.85 11.60 10.25
CA ALA A 88 -2.80 11.51 11.35
C ALA A 88 -4.26 11.48 10.89
N ASN A 89 -4.62 12.30 9.89
CA ASN A 89 -5.97 12.34 9.35
C ASN A 89 -6.33 11.06 8.57
N ALA A 90 -5.43 10.60 7.72
CA ALA A 90 -5.60 9.34 7.00
C ALA A 90 -5.68 8.14 7.95
N PHE A 91 -4.85 8.11 8.98
CA PHE A 91 -4.86 7.05 10.00
C PHE A 91 -6.18 6.99 10.76
N LYS A 92 -6.79 8.14 11.04
CA LYS A 92 -8.06 8.20 11.74
C LYS A 92 -9.25 7.78 10.86
N PHE A 93 -9.28 8.16 9.59
CA PHE A 93 -10.48 8.08 8.77
C PHE A 93 -10.34 7.25 7.49
N ARG A 94 -9.12 7.05 6.97
CA ARG A 94 -8.88 6.44 5.67
C ARG A 94 -7.85 5.32 5.75
N ARG A 95 -8.30 4.19 6.26
CA ARG A 95 -7.52 2.95 6.36
C ARG A 95 -7.86 2.02 5.22
N CYS A 96 -6.87 1.27 4.77
CA CYS A 96 -7.03 0.26 3.74
C CYS A 96 -6.18 -0.97 4.04
N VAL A 97 -6.45 -2.02 3.31
CA VAL A 97 -5.64 -3.25 3.30
C VAL A 97 -5.07 -3.40 1.90
N ILE A 98 -3.76 -3.61 1.81
CA ILE A 98 -3.07 -3.88 0.55
C ILE A 98 -2.70 -5.36 0.52
N PRO A 99 -3.35 -6.16 -0.34
CA PRO A 99 -3.00 -7.56 -0.51
C PRO A 99 -1.70 -7.69 -1.29
N ALA A 100 -0.84 -8.61 -0.86
CA ALA A 100 0.42 -8.90 -1.52
C ALA A 100 0.71 -10.40 -1.49
N ASN A 101 1.37 -10.92 -2.53
CA ASN A 101 1.85 -12.30 -2.52
C ASN A 101 3.10 -12.47 -1.65
N GLY A 102 3.86 -11.39 -1.47
CA GLY A 102 5.02 -11.31 -0.63
C GLY A 102 5.71 -9.96 -0.80
N PHE A 103 6.75 -9.71 -0.04
CA PHE A 103 7.53 -8.46 -0.12
C PHE A 103 9.02 -8.73 -0.07
N PHE A 104 9.82 -7.75 -0.49
CA PHE A 104 11.27 -7.84 -0.46
C PHE A 104 11.84 -7.02 0.70
N GLU A 105 12.78 -7.62 1.41
CA GLU A 105 13.63 -6.94 2.39
C GLU A 105 15.11 -7.17 2.07
N TRP A 106 15.94 -6.20 2.44
CA TRP A 106 17.37 -6.21 2.14
C TRP A 106 18.20 -6.34 3.41
N GLN A 107 18.84 -7.47 3.57
CA GLN A 107 19.82 -7.67 4.63
C GLN A 107 21.15 -7.01 4.26
N LYS A 108 21.71 -6.24 5.19
CA LYS A 108 23.07 -5.71 5.03
C LYS A 108 24.09 -6.83 5.15
N MET A 109 24.92 -6.97 4.13
CA MET A 109 26.03 -7.92 4.08
C MET A 109 27.35 -7.13 4.06
N GLY A 110 27.94 -6.86 5.24
CA GLY A 110 29.11 -5.99 5.34
C GLY A 110 28.80 -4.49 5.07
N SER A 111 29.79 -3.74 4.62
CA SER A 111 29.68 -2.29 4.48
C SER A 111 28.97 -1.78 3.22
N ALA A 112 28.97 -2.53 2.13
CA ALA A 112 28.49 -2.06 0.82
C ALA A 112 27.38 -2.92 0.19
N ASN A 113 27.31 -4.21 0.49
CA ASN A 113 26.40 -5.14 -0.19
C ASN A 113 25.10 -5.34 0.58
N ARG A 114 23.99 -5.43 -0.17
CA ARG A 114 22.67 -5.78 0.36
C ARG A 114 22.14 -6.98 -0.38
N GLN A 115 21.78 -8.03 0.37
CA GLN A 115 21.14 -9.23 -0.16
C GLN A 115 19.62 -9.08 -0.08
N PRO A 116 18.88 -9.14 -1.20
CA PRO A 116 17.43 -9.16 -1.17
C PRO A 116 16.93 -10.55 -0.71
N PHE A 117 15.89 -10.53 0.10
CA PHE A 117 15.12 -11.70 0.52
C PHE A 117 13.66 -11.48 0.16
N TYR A 118 13.04 -12.49 -0.42
CA TYR A 118 11.61 -12.52 -0.65
C TYR A 118 10.91 -13.17 0.54
N VAL A 119 10.03 -12.42 1.18
CA VAL A 119 9.27 -12.85 2.35
C VAL A 119 7.83 -13.10 1.94
N TYR A 120 7.34 -14.30 2.17
CA TYR A 120 5.99 -14.71 1.82
C TYR A 120 5.46 -15.72 2.84
N LYS A 121 4.14 -15.95 2.85
CA LYS A 121 3.56 -16.97 3.72
C LYS A 121 3.88 -18.37 3.21
N LYS A 122 4.18 -19.29 4.13
CA LYS A 122 4.55 -20.67 3.84
C LYS A 122 3.49 -21.43 3.02
N ASP A 123 2.22 -21.11 3.23
CA ASP A 123 1.08 -21.67 2.50
C ASP A 123 0.76 -20.93 1.19
N SER A 124 1.60 -20.00 0.80
CA SER A 124 1.42 -19.14 -0.39
C SER A 124 0.14 -18.31 -0.40
N SER A 125 -0.59 -18.20 0.70
CA SER A 125 -1.74 -17.33 0.81
C SER A 125 -1.34 -15.86 0.85
N LEU A 126 -2.27 -14.95 0.55
CA LEU A 126 -2.02 -13.51 0.54
C LEU A 126 -1.59 -13.00 1.91
N LEU A 127 -0.60 -12.11 1.90
CA LEU A 127 -0.29 -11.19 2.98
C LEU A 127 -1.25 -10.00 2.90
N PHE A 128 -1.65 -9.50 4.04
CA PHE A 128 -2.48 -8.30 4.14
C PHE A 128 -1.70 -7.21 4.86
N MET A 129 -1.21 -6.26 4.09
CA MET A 129 -0.47 -5.12 4.64
C MET A 129 -1.44 -4.01 5.02
N ALA A 130 -1.34 -3.51 6.25
CA ALA A 130 -2.13 -2.37 6.68
C ALA A 130 -1.63 -1.10 5.98
N GLY A 131 -2.56 -0.29 5.52
CA GLY A 131 -2.28 0.97 4.83
C GLY A 131 -3.20 2.10 5.27
N ILE A 132 -2.77 3.30 4.98
CA ILE A 132 -3.54 4.53 5.09
C ILE A 132 -3.54 5.22 3.74
N TRP A 133 -4.61 5.93 3.40
CA TRP A 133 -4.74 6.54 2.09
C TRP A 133 -5.30 7.96 2.12
N GLU A 134 -5.02 8.73 1.10
CA GLU A 134 -5.57 10.05 0.82
C GLU A 134 -6.05 10.13 -0.63
N LEU A 135 -6.93 11.08 -0.92
CA LEU A 135 -7.19 11.47 -2.30
C LEU A 135 -5.91 12.11 -2.86
N GLY A 136 -5.42 11.57 -3.95
CA GLY A 136 -4.25 12.09 -4.65
C GLY A 136 -4.56 13.34 -5.47
N VAL A 137 -3.53 13.90 -6.09
CA VAL A 137 -3.68 15.02 -7.03
C VAL A 137 -4.35 14.52 -8.31
N GLY A 138 -5.56 15.02 -8.57
CA GLY A 138 -6.43 14.53 -9.64
C GLY A 138 -7.53 13.64 -9.05
N ASP A 139 -8.75 14.03 -9.22
CA ASP A 139 -9.97 13.68 -8.45
C ASP A 139 -10.29 12.19 -8.25
N GLU A 140 -9.53 11.24 -8.80
CA GLU A 140 -9.82 9.81 -8.70
C GLU A 140 -8.68 8.96 -8.13
N ALA A 141 -7.47 9.50 -8.04
CA ALA A 141 -6.32 8.74 -7.53
C ALA A 141 -6.39 8.62 -6.01
N LYS A 142 -6.26 7.40 -5.49
CA LYS A 142 -6.08 7.14 -4.06
C LYS A 142 -4.62 6.80 -3.82
N ASP A 143 -3.91 7.70 -3.16
CA ASP A 143 -2.51 7.49 -2.79
C ASP A 143 -2.42 6.82 -1.42
N PHE A 144 -1.52 5.86 -1.23
CA PHE A 144 -1.39 5.15 0.04
C PHE A 144 0.04 5.05 0.56
N SER A 145 0.13 4.91 1.88
CA SER A 145 1.34 4.49 2.59
C SER A 145 1.12 3.16 3.31
N ILE A 146 2.13 2.32 3.33
CA ILE A 146 2.12 1.08 4.12
C ILE A 146 2.49 1.41 5.57
N LEU A 147 1.73 0.88 6.53
CA LEU A 147 2.07 0.94 7.95
C LEU A 147 3.19 -0.06 8.25
N THR A 148 4.24 0.41 8.93
CA THR A 148 5.37 -0.41 9.34
C THR A 148 5.61 -0.29 10.83
N THR A 149 6.06 -1.37 11.46
CA THR A 149 6.48 -1.41 12.87
C THR A 149 8.01 -1.62 12.95
N ARG A 150 8.54 -1.43 14.14
CA ARG A 150 9.94 -1.78 14.46
C ARG A 150 10.13 -3.27 14.59
#